data_1334fa42fe73e0cc1906ac561d98ba4b
#
_entry.id   1334fa42fe73e0cc1906ac561d98ba4b
#
_cell.length_a   1.000
_cell.length_b   1.000
_cell.length_c   1.000
_cell.angle_alpha   90.00
_cell.angle_beta   90.00
_cell.angle_gamma   90.00
#
_symmetry.space_group_name_H-M   'P 1'
#
loop_
_entity.id
_entity.type
_entity.pdbx_description
1 polymer ?
#
loop_
_entity_poly.entity_id
_entity_poly.type
_entity_poly.pdbx_seq_one_letter_code
_entity_poly.pdbx_strand_id
1 'polypeptide(L)'
;LALEPQFQPRDESIAWTNISWNDWVTWEGKQYPFVPMVSKTKWLEPRHAVSVTDRFTRDKTDSLQHAFFNGQGYAVLENLWGFWYGMNPNDAEAVLRFTTIERAMADNLRSPDWEPHAPTVQDGVFASRFPNHSTTLWTIVNRNEYDVTGPELRVPFRGGIHFYDLWHGTELKPTMRGSDAVLSFEIEGRGFGAVLATEEDSSIGRLKDILSYMAQRSQRPLSSFSREWKAVPQSMVEIKATKPAPIAPSGMVMIPGGDYTFQVHGIEIEGGNDPGVDVQYPWENSARRYHTRPMHVPGFYVDRTLVTNAEFAKFLSATSYRPKDDHNFLRDWKDGHYPQGSDDKPVTWVSIEDARAYAAWTGKRLPHEWEWQYAAQSADGRIYPWGNDWNSKAMPPPDHGRTISPLANVGAFPAGTSPFGVLDLIGNVSQWTDEFRDEHTRAAVVRGGAQYQPRGSIWYFPQSYRLDEHQKYLLMSPGRDRSGTIGFRCVVDAQ
;
A
#
# COMPACT_ATOMS: atom_id res chain seq x y z
N LEU A 1 -20.58 -12.20 -2.14
CA LEU A 1 -19.28 -12.86 -1.95
C LEU A 1 -18.30 -12.21 -2.92
N ALA A 2 -17.14 -11.77 -2.45
CA ALA A 2 -16.06 -11.26 -3.28
C ALA A 2 -15.02 -12.36 -3.51
N LEU A 3 -14.52 -12.47 -4.73
CA LEU A 3 -13.40 -13.33 -5.08
C LEU A 3 -12.26 -12.51 -5.65
N GLU A 4 -11.06 -12.90 -5.28
CA GLU A 4 -9.83 -12.56 -5.96
C GLU A 4 -9.47 -13.76 -6.87
N PRO A 5 -9.79 -13.71 -8.17
CA PRO A 5 -9.37 -14.77 -9.08
C PRO A 5 -7.87 -14.61 -9.33
N GLN A 6 -7.08 -15.50 -8.77
CA GLN A 6 -5.67 -15.60 -9.13
C GLN A 6 -5.56 -15.98 -10.61
N PHE A 7 -5.10 -15.06 -11.44
CA PHE A 7 -4.65 -15.24 -12.83
C PHE A 7 -5.70 -15.45 -13.93
N GLN A 8 -6.82 -16.09 -13.70
CA GLN A 8 -7.91 -16.16 -14.68
C GLN A 8 -9.24 -16.45 -13.97
N PRO A 9 -10.28 -15.65 -14.21
CA PRO A 9 -11.62 -16.00 -13.74
C PRO A 9 -12.02 -17.34 -14.39
N ARG A 10 -12.43 -18.29 -13.57
CA ARG A 10 -13.06 -19.52 -14.01
C ARG A 10 -14.58 -19.35 -13.94
N ASP A 11 -15.30 -19.90 -14.91
CA ASP A 11 -16.75 -19.82 -14.97
C ASP A 11 -17.41 -20.28 -13.65
N GLU A 12 -16.87 -21.33 -13.03
CA GLU A 12 -17.32 -21.84 -11.73
C GLU A 12 -17.19 -20.80 -10.61
N SER A 13 -16.10 -20.03 -10.58
CA SER A 13 -15.87 -19.00 -9.54
C SER A 13 -16.74 -17.76 -9.78
N ILE A 14 -16.95 -17.36 -11.02
CA ILE A 14 -17.83 -16.24 -11.39
C ILE A 14 -19.28 -16.55 -11.01
N ALA A 15 -19.74 -17.78 -11.20
CA ALA A 15 -21.11 -18.19 -10.87
C ALA A 15 -21.48 -18.04 -9.39
N TRP A 16 -20.48 -18.06 -8.48
CA TRP A 16 -20.70 -17.99 -7.03
C TRP A 16 -20.40 -16.61 -6.44
N THR A 17 -20.02 -15.62 -7.24
CA THR A 17 -19.61 -14.31 -6.76
C THR A 17 -20.35 -13.19 -7.46
N ASN A 18 -20.51 -12.08 -6.74
CA ASN A 18 -21.11 -10.86 -7.25
C ASN A 18 -20.09 -9.79 -7.60
N ILE A 19 -18.88 -9.91 -7.03
CA ILE A 19 -17.80 -8.95 -7.17
C ILE A 19 -16.51 -9.72 -7.41
N SER A 20 -15.77 -9.35 -8.43
CA SER A 20 -14.37 -9.71 -8.56
C SER A 20 -13.51 -8.46 -8.65
N TRP A 21 -12.38 -8.49 -7.98
CA TRP A 21 -11.33 -7.52 -8.10
C TRP A 21 -10.10 -8.24 -8.64
N ASN A 22 -9.38 -7.63 -9.51
CA ASN A 22 -8.23 -8.17 -10.24
C ASN A 22 -8.49 -8.48 -11.70
N ASP A 23 -8.83 -7.46 -12.46
CA ASP A 23 -8.57 -7.51 -13.88
C ASP A 23 -7.12 -7.03 -14.10
N TRP A 24 -6.17 -7.94 -13.90
CA TRP A 24 -4.75 -7.65 -13.96
C TRP A 24 -4.27 -7.59 -15.41
N VAL A 25 -3.95 -6.42 -15.88
CA VAL A 25 -3.29 -6.25 -17.19
C VAL A 25 -1.80 -5.96 -17.04
N THR A 26 -1.36 -5.44 -15.89
CA THR A 26 -0.01 -4.88 -15.71
C THR A 26 0.85 -5.57 -14.66
N TRP A 27 0.53 -6.81 -14.28
CA TRP A 27 1.26 -7.55 -13.24
C TRP A 27 2.78 -7.64 -13.44
N GLU A 28 3.31 -7.46 -14.64
CA GLU A 28 4.74 -7.62 -14.94
C GLU A 28 5.31 -6.46 -15.75
N GLY A 29 4.83 -5.23 -15.54
CA GLY A 29 5.27 -4.07 -16.32
C GLY A 29 4.86 -4.12 -17.78
N LYS A 30 3.88 -4.94 -18.14
CA LYS A 30 3.30 -4.95 -19.48
C LYS A 30 2.50 -3.67 -19.68
N GLN A 31 2.79 -2.98 -20.76
CA GLN A 31 2.03 -1.79 -21.14
C GLN A 31 0.64 -2.19 -21.65
N TYR A 32 -0.36 -1.39 -21.32
CA TYR A 32 -1.68 -1.51 -21.93
C TYR A 32 -1.58 -1.27 -23.44
N PRO A 33 -2.21 -2.10 -24.27
CA PRO A 33 -2.20 -1.90 -25.71
C PRO A 33 -2.92 -0.60 -26.10
N PHE A 34 -2.58 -0.06 -27.27
CA PHE A 34 -3.24 1.14 -27.79
C PHE A 34 -4.75 0.94 -27.96
N VAL A 35 -5.16 -0.19 -28.49
CA VAL A 35 -6.57 -0.58 -28.55
C VAL A 35 -6.97 -1.16 -27.18
N PRO A 36 -7.97 -0.58 -26.49
CA PRO A 36 -8.40 -1.08 -25.19
C PRO A 36 -8.81 -2.56 -25.24
N MET A 37 -8.33 -3.33 -24.30
CA MET A 37 -8.74 -4.73 -24.17
C MET A 37 -10.12 -4.82 -23.56
N VAL A 38 -10.89 -5.82 -24.02
CA VAL A 38 -12.17 -6.18 -23.41
C VAL A 38 -11.91 -6.99 -22.13
N SER A 39 -12.50 -6.58 -21.03
CA SER A 39 -12.45 -7.35 -19.79
C SER A 39 -13.10 -8.72 -19.98
N LYS A 40 -12.30 -9.77 -19.79
CA LYS A 40 -12.78 -11.14 -19.91
C LYS A 40 -13.87 -11.48 -18.88
N THR A 41 -13.66 -11.05 -17.65
CA THR A 41 -14.63 -11.29 -16.57
C THR A 41 -15.94 -10.57 -16.84
N LYS A 42 -15.89 -9.30 -17.25
CA LYS A 42 -17.08 -8.54 -17.60
C LYS A 42 -17.77 -9.06 -18.84
N TRP A 43 -17.01 -9.57 -19.81
CA TRP A 43 -17.58 -10.21 -21.00
C TRP A 43 -18.37 -11.46 -20.69
N LEU A 44 -17.87 -12.31 -19.78
CA LEU A 44 -18.53 -13.55 -19.37
C LEU A 44 -19.78 -13.28 -18.52
N GLU A 45 -19.74 -12.29 -17.65
CA GLU A 45 -20.89 -11.89 -16.82
C GLU A 45 -20.97 -10.35 -16.75
N PRO A 46 -21.66 -9.70 -17.68
CA PRO A 46 -21.73 -8.23 -17.77
C PRO A 46 -22.31 -7.55 -16.51
N ARG A 47 -23.13 -8.24 -15.73
CA ARG A 47 -23.73 -7.72 -14.49
C ARG A 47 -22.81 -7.82 -13.29
N HIS A 48 -21.71 -8.54 -13.43
CA HIS A 48 -20.73 -8.72 -12.36
C HIS A 48 -19.97 -7.42 -12.10
N ALA A 49 -19.80 -7.05 -10.84
CA ALA A 49 -18.99 -5.91 -10.46
C ALA A 49 -17.51 -6.30 -10.51
N VAL A 50 -16.79 -5.77 -11.48
CA VAL A 50 -15.35 -6.01 -11.68
C VAL A 50 -14.59 -4.73 -11.37
N SER A 51 -13.45 -4.84 -10.69
CA SER A 51 -12.55 -3.72 -10.44
C SER A 51 -11.17 -3.99 -11.02
N VAL A 52 -10.63 -3.01 -11.71
CA VAL A 52 -9.22 -3.01 -12.13
C VAL A 52 -8.34 -2.71 -10.92
N THR A 53 -7.24 -3.40 -10.82
CA THR A 53 -6.24 -3.18 -9.79
C THR A 53 -4.91 -2.87 -10.44
N ASP A 54 -4.38 -1.67 -10.18
CA ASP A 54 -3.05 -1.26 -10.61
C ASP A 54 -2.30 -0.73 -9.39
N ARG A 55 -1.30 -1.48 -8.92
CA ARG A 55 -0.56 -1.18 -7.69
C ARG A 55 0.68 -0.34 -7.91
N PHE A 56 1.31 -0.42 -9.09
CA PHE A 56 2.73 -0.14 -9.19
C PHE A 56 3.10 0.91 -10.23
N THR A 57 2.16 1.37 -11.05
CA THR A 57 2.44 2.41 -12.04
C THR A 57 2.30 3.80 -11.43
N ARG A 58 3.25 4.69 -11.76
CA ARG A 58 3.24 6.11 -11.35
C ARG A 58 2.32 6.95 -12.22
N ASP A 59 2.14 6.56 -13.48
CA ASP A 59 1.14 7.07 -14.40
C ASP A 59 0.08 5.96 -14.58
N LYS A 60 -1.09 6.16 -14.01
CA LYS A 60 -2.19 5.19 -14.03
C LYS A 60 -3.17 5.44 -15.18
N THR A 61 -2.91 6.42 -16.04
CA THR A 61 -3.83 6.82 -17.11
C THR A 61 -4.30 5.64 -17.95
N ASP A 62 -3.40 4.74 -18.34
CA ASP A 62 -3.76 3.59 -19.18
C ASP A 62 -4.67 2.59 -18.46
N SER A 63 -4.40 2.29 -17.19
CA SER A 63 -5.24 1.40 -16.39
C SER A 63 -6.59 2.03 -16.06
N LEU A 64 -6.63 3.35 -15.83
CA LEU A 64 -7.86 4.09 -15.62
C LEU A 64 -8.73 4.12 -16.89
N GLN A 65 -8.12 4.34 -18.06
CA GLN A 65 -8.82 4.27 -19.34
C GLN A 65 -9.37 2.86 -19.61
N HIS A 66 -8.59 1.82 -19.28
CA HIS A 66 -9.05 0.44 -19.38
C HIS A 66 -10.26 0.18 -18.49
N ALA A 67 -10.22 0.61 -17.22
CA ALA A 67 -11.33 0.47 -16.29
C ALA A 67 -12.59 1.17 -16.82
N PHE A 68 -12.47 2.44 -17.19
CA PHE A 68 -13.60 3.24 -17.65
C PHE A 68 -14.19 2.73 -18.96
N PHE A 69 -13.35 2.32 -19.92
CA PHE A 69 -13.81 1.73 -21.19
C PHE A 69 -14.67 0.48 -20.94
N ASN A 70 -14.29 -0.35 -19.99
CA ASN A 70 -15.02 -1.58 -19.65
C ASN A 70 -16.18 -1.34 -18.66
N GLY A 71 -16.39 -0.12 -18.15
CA GLY A 71 -17.36 0.16 -17.10
C GLY A 71 -17.07 -0.60 -15.81
N GLN A 72 -15.78 -0.66 -15.45
CA GLN A 72 -15.26 -1.35 -14.28
C GLN A 72 -14.88 -0.34 -13.19
N GLY A 73 -15.08 -0.72 -11.93
CA GLY A 73 -14.52 0.03 -10.81
C GLY A 73 -12.99 0.00 -10.81
N TYR A 74 -12.40 0.86 -10.01
CA TYR A 74 -10.96 0.93 -9.80
C TYR A 74 -10.61 0.73 -8.33
N ALA A 75 -9.80 -0.27 -8.03
CA ALA A 75 -9.34 -0.54 -6.68
C ALA A 75 -8.01 0.17 -6.44
N VAL A 76 -8.07 1.19 -5.58
CA VAL A 76 -6.88 1.90 -5.12
C VAL A 76 -6.30 1.13 -3.95
N LEU A 77 -5.18 0.42 -4.15
CA LEU A 77 -4.58 -0.46 -3.16
C LEU A 77 -3.39 0.17 -2.41
N GLU A 78 -3.14 1.46 -2.58
CA GLU A 78 -1.99 2.14 -2.00
C GLU A 78 -1.85 1.96 -0.48
N ASN A 79 -2.95 1.69 0.23
CA ASN A 79 -2.94 1.49 1.68
C ASN A 79 -3.25 0.07 2.16
N LEU A 80 -3.57 -0.88 1.28
CA LEU A 80 -4.04 -2.20 1.73
C LEU A 80 -2.90 -3.11 2.20
N TRP A 81 -1.70 -2.96 1.67
CA TRP A 81 -0.56 -3.85 1.94
C TRP A 81 0.63 -3.14 2.57
N GLY A 82 0.39 -2.03 3.22
CA GLY A 82 1.48 -1.22 3.74
C GLY A 82 2.15 -0.33 2.69
N PHE A 83 1.55 -0.23 1.51
CA PHE A 83 2.03 0.62 0.45
C PHE A 83 1.28 1.94 0.45
N TRP A 84 2.00 3.03 0.54
CA TRP A 84 1.50 4.33 0.15
C TRP A 84 2.23 4.78 -1.10
N TYR A 85 1.54 4.80 -2.20
CA TYR A 85 2.16 5.18 -3.46
C TYR A 85 1.60 6.48 -4.02
N GLY A 86 0.40 6.83 -3.65
CA GLY A 86 -0.30 8.02 -4.13
C GLY A 86 -0.56 8.02 -5.63
N MET A 87 -1.46 8.88 -6.04
CA MET A 87 -1.72 9.17 -7.44
C MET A 87 -1.11 10.53 -7.80
N ASN A 88 -0.66 10.69 -9.05
CA ASN A 88 -0.38 12.02 -9.56
C ASN A 88 -1.69 12.82 -9.64
N PRO A 89 -1.65 14.17 -9.64
CA PRO A 89 -2.85 15.00 -9.65
C PRO A 89 -3.79 14.76 -10.84
N ASN A 90 -3.26 14.40 -12.01
CA ASN A 90 -4.07 14.11 -13.20
C ASN A 90 -4.88 12.83 -13.03
N ASP A 91 -4.24 11.74 -12.59
CA ASP A 91 -4.91 10.46 -12.33
C ASP A 91 -5.96 10.58 -11.22
N ALA A 92 -5.63 11.31 -10.14
CA ALA A 92 -6.57 11.53 -9.04
C ALA A 92 -7.83 12.28 -9.49
N GLU A 93 -7.68 13.32 -10.32
CA GLU A 93 -8.80 14.05 -10.91
C GLU A 93 -9.59 13.18 -11.89
N ALA A 94 -8.92 12.37 -12.71
CA ALA A 94 -9.59 11.44 -13.62
C ALA A 94 -10.46 10.44 -12.85
N VAL A 95 -9.92 9.82 -11.80
CA VAL A 95 -10.67 8.90 -10.92
C VAL A 95 -11.89 9.59 -10.32
N LEU A 96 -11.74 10.81 -9.82
CA LEU A 96 -12.85 11.57 -9.23
C LEU A 96 -13.98 11.79 -10.26
N ARG A 97 -13.64 12.20 -11.49
CA ARG A 97 -14.63 12.46 -12.54
C ARG A 97 -15.30 11.18 -13.01
N PHE A 98 -14.54 10.17 -13.41
CA PHE A 98 -15.16 8.99 -13.98
C PHE A 98 -15.96 8.20 -12.92
N THR A 99 -15.49 8.10 -11.67
CA THR A 99 -16.26 7.43 -10.61
C THR A 99 -17.55 8.19 -10.25
N THR A 100 -17.59 9.50 -10.44
CA THR A 100 -18.83 10.28 -10.30
C THR A 100 -19.85 9.85 -11.35
N ILE A 101 -19.42 9.71 -12.61
CA ILE A 101 -20.27 9.22 -13.70
C ILE A 101 -20.69 7.76 -13.46
N GLU A 102 -19.75 6.88 -13.10
CA GLU A 102 -20.03 5.46 -12.88
C GLU A 102 -21.04 5.23 -11.75
N ARG A 103 -20.91 5.95 -10.64
CA ARG A 103 -21.89 5.88 -9.54
C ARG A 103 -23.28 6.30 -9.96
N ALA A 104 -23.36 7.32 -10.79
CA ALA A 104 -24.64 7.81 -11.29
C ALA A 104 -25.27 6.87 -12.31
N MET A 105 -24.44 6.21 -13.13
CA MET A 105 -24.84 5.34 -14.24
C MET A 105 -24.66 3.85 -13.88
N ALA A 106 -24.67 3.50 -12.61
CA ALA A 106 -24.41 2.13 -12.15
C ALA A 106 -25.35 1.09 -12.77
N ASP A 107 -26.59 1.45 -13.04
CA ASP A 107 -27.56 0.55 -13.68
C ASP A 107 -27.25 0.31 -15.16
N ASN A 108 -26.76 1.32 -15.87
CA ASN A 108 -26.27 1.15 -17.24
C ASN A 108 -25.03 0.25 -17.27
N LEU A 109 -24.08 0.47 -16.37
CA LEU A 109 -22.83 -0.29 -16.33
C LEU A 109 -23.03 -1.78 -16.03
N ARG A 110 -24.18 -2.18 -15.50
CA ARG A 110 -24.57 -3.59 -15.30
C ARG A 110 -25.43 -4.16 -16.41
N SER A 111 -25.53 -3.46 -17.55
CA SER A 111 -26.32 -3.91 -18.68
C SER A 111 -25.86 -5.29 -19.18
N PRO A 112 -26.78 -6.25 -19.37
CA PRO A 112 -26.45 -7.52 -20.01
C PRO A 112 -26.14 -7.36 -21.50
N ASP A 113 -26.59 -6.26 -22.11
CA ASP A 113 -26.42 -5.93 -23.53
C ASP A 113 -25.21 -4.99 -23.74
N TRP A 114 -24.21 -5.08 -22.86
CA TRP A 114 -22.95 -4.34 -23.00
C TRP A 114 -22.25 -4.67 -24.31
N GLU A 115 -21.86 -3.62 -25.04
CA GLU A 115 -21.18 -3.71 -26.31
C GLU A 115 -19.84 -2.95 -26.24
N PRO A 116 -18.70 -3.66 -26.02
CA PRO A 116 -17.39 -3.05 -26.11
C PRO A 116 -17.05 -2.74 -27.58
N HIS A 117 -16.19 -1.76 -27.79
CA HIS A 117 -15.82 -1.28 -29.13
C HIS A 117 -17.01 -0.85 -29.99
N ALA A 118 -18.00 -0.18 -29.37
CA ALA A 118 -19.05 0.48 -30.12
C ALA A 118 -18.44 1.49 -31.12
N PRO A 119 -18.98 1.60 -32.36
CA PRO A 119 -18.35 2.42 -33.40
C PRO A 119 -18.18 3.89 -33.01
N THR A 120 -16.97 4.41 -33.22
CA THR A 120 -16.58 5.82 -33.09
C THR A 120 -16.24 6.40 -34.46
N VAL A 121 -16.16 7.73 -34.57
CA VAL A 121 -15.86 8.40 -35.84
C VAL A 121 -14.38 8.71 -36.00
N GLN A 122 -13.69 9.01 -34.90
CA GLN A 122 -12.28 9.41 -34.89
C GLN A 122 -11.36 8.22 -34.62
N ASP A 123 -10.23 8.19 -35.32
CA ASP A 123 -9.18 7.19 -35.09
C ASP A 123 -8.56 7.39 -33.69
N GLY A 124 -8.28 6.27 -32.98
CA GLY A 124 -7.70 6.29 -31.65
C GLY A 124 -8.68 6.67 -30.53
N VAL A 125 -9.95 6.91 -30.86
CA VAL A 125 -11.05 7.04 -29.91
C VAL A 125 -11.82 5.72 -29.85
N PHE A 126 -12.03 5.22 -28.64
CA PHE A 126 -12.70 3.94 -28.40
C PHE A 126 -13.86 4.13 -27.43
N ALA A 127 -14.97 3.45 -27.69
CA ALA A 127 -16.17 3.53 -26.86
C ALA A 127 -16.72 2.16 -26.51
N SER A 128 -17.32 2.05 -25.33
CA SER A 128 -18.21 0.97 -24.95
C SER A 128 -19.63 1.50 -24.76
N ARG A 129 -20.61 0.71 -25.15
CA ARG A 129 -22.04 1.05 -25.09
C ARG A 129 -22.74 0.21 -24.04
N PHE A 130 -23.53 0.85 -23.18
CA PHE A 130 -24.26 0.23 -22.09
C PHE A 130 -25.74 0.63 -22.13
N PRO A 131 -26.58 -0.07 -22.89
CA PRO A 131 -28.02 0.22 -22.93
C PRO A 131 -28.71 -0.26 -21.66
N ASN A 132 -29.66 0.51 -21.13
CA ASN A 132 -30.49 0.13 -20.01
C ASN A 132 -31.89 0.77 -20.12
N HIS A 133 -32.90 0.00 -20.47
CA HIS A 133 -34.29 0.48 -20.67
C HIS A 133 -34.35 1.69 -21.62
N SER A 134 -34.75 2.86 -21.11
CA SER A 134 -34.88 4.11 -21.87
C SER A 134 -33.58 4.92 -21.97
N THR A 135 -32.49 4.42 -21.41
CA THR A 135 -31.20 5.12 -21.40
C THR A 135 -30.10 4.31 -22.07
N THR A 136 -29.13 4.98 -22.66
CA THR A 136 -27.89 4.35 -23.15
C THR A 136 -26.70 5.21 -22.75
N LEU A 137 -25.74 4.60 -22.08
CA LEU A 137 -24.46 5.24 -21.74
C LEU A 137 -23.38 4.79 -22.71
N TRP A 138 -22.55 5.70 -23.15
CA TRP A 138 -21.24 5.40 -23.77
C TRP A 138 -20.15 5.88 -22.84
N THR A 139 -19.21 5.00 -22.48
CA THR A 139 -17.92 5.37 -21.90
C THR A 139 -16.90 5.44 -23.03
N ILE A 140 -16.10 6.49 -23.08
CA ILE A 140 -15.24 6.81 -24.21
C ILE A 140 -13.84 7.12 -23.69
N VAL A 141 -12.82 6.67 -24.41
CA VAL A 141 -11.42 6.98 -24.13
C VAL A 141 -10.71 7.43 -25.39
N ASN A 142 -9.94 8.49 -25.30
CA ASN A 142 -9.02 8.94 -26.33
C ASN A 142 -7.62 8.39 -26.04
N ARG A 143 -7.14 7.49 -26.89
CA ARG A 143 -5.80 6.89 -26.76
C ARG A 143 -4.72 7.70 -27.46
N ASN A 144 -5.11 8.75 -28.21
CA ASN A 144 -4.16 9.66 -28.83
C ASN A 144 -3.51 10.58 -27.78
N GLU A 145 -2.32 11.08 -28.08
CA GLU A 145 -1.61 12.07 -27.25
C GLU A 145 -2.13 13.52 -27.47
N TYR A 146 -3.09 13.72 -28.37
CA TYR A 146 -3.66 15.00 -28.74
C TYR A 146 -5.18 15.01 -28.54
N ASP A 147 -5.71 16.21 -28.34
CA ASP A 147 -7.14 16.44 -28.20
C ASP A 147 -7.85 16.14 -29.52
N VAL A 148 -9.00 15.49 -29.43
CA VAL A 148 -9.90 15.28 -30.56
C VAL A 148 -11.14 16.14 -30.38
N THR A 149 -11.61 16.74 -31.45
CA THR A 149 -12.79 17.62 -31.45
C THR A 149 -13.65 17.35 -32.67
N GLY A 150 -14.96 17.54 -32.54
CA GLY A 150 -15.89 17.36 -33.64
C GLY A 150 -16.72 16.08 -33.52
N PRO A 151 -17.05 15.41 -34.64
CA PRO A 151 -17.86 14.20 -34.65
C PRO A 151 -17.14 13.05 -33.97
N GLU A 152 -17.72 12.52 -32.86
CA GLU A 152 -17.14 11.43 -32.10
C GLU A 152 -18.01 10.16 -32.14
N LEU A 153 -19.33 10.33 -32.04
CA LEU A 153 -20.26 9.23 -32.10
C LEU A 153 -21.29 9.40 -33.20
N ARG A 154 -21.62 8.30 -33.86
CA ARG A 154 -22.75 8.20 -34.78
C ARG A 154 -23.72 7.15 -34.30
N VAL A 155 -24.93 7.56 -33.92
CA VAL A 155 -25.90 6.69 -33.25
C VAL A 155 -27.26 6.77 -33.94
N PRO A 156 -28.04 5.69 -34.02
CA PRO A 156 -29.41 5.74 -34.54
C PRO A 156 -30.24 6.75 -33.75
N PHE A 157 -30.96 7.62 -34.46
CA PHE A 157 -31.80 8.65 -33.84
C PHE A 157 -33.28 8.24 -33.88
N ARG A 158 -33.95 8.46 -32.75
CA ARG A 158 -35.40 8.41 -32.63
C ARG A 158 -35.88 9.74 -32.04
N GLY A 159 -37.01 10.24 -32.47
CA GLY A 159 -37.57 11.50 -31.95
C GLY A 159 -37.79 11.40 -30.41
N GLY A 160 -37.51 12.49 -29.72
CA GLY A 160 -37.66 12.58 -28.28
C GLY A 160 -36.44 12.13 -27.44
N ILE A 161 -35.34 11.74 -28.10
CA ILE A 161 -34.09 11.41 -27.40
C ILE A 161 -33.26 12.68 -27.17
N HIS A 162 -32.82 12.86 -25.93
CA HIS A 162 -31.85 13.86 -25.51
C HIS A 162 -30.49 13.23 -25.33
N PHE A 163 -29.41 13.98 -25.65
CA PHE A 163 -28.04 13.55 -25.48
C PHE A 163 -27.29 14.48 -24.53
N TYR A 164 -26.56 13.92 -23.61
CA TYR A 164 -25.77 14.68 -22.63
C TYR A 164 -24.32 14.20 -22.65
N ASP A 165 -23.40 15.14 -22.78
CA ASP A 165 -22.00 14.93 -22.47
C ASP A 165 -21.84 14.97 -20.94
N LEU A 166 -21.70 13.80 -20.33
CA LEU A 166 -21.57 13.69 -18.88
C LEU A 166 -20.20 14.15 -18.39
N TRP A 167 -19.17 14.11 -19.26
CA TRP A 167 -17.83 14.55 -18.89
C TRP A 167 -17.74 16.06 -18.74
N HIS A 168 -18.39 16.81 -19.64
CA HIS A 168 -18.44 18.28 -19.60
C HIS A 168 -19.72 18.84 -18.97
N GLY A 169 -20.68 18.00 -18.64
CA GLY A 169 -21.94 18.40 -17.99
C GLY A 169 -22.84 19.23 -18.90
N THR A 170 -22.86 18.96 -20.20
CA THR A 170 -23.62 19.75 -21.18
C THR A 170 -24.57 18.91 -22.00
N GLU A 171 -25.69 19.49 -22.45
CA GLU A 171 -26.56 18.86 -23.44
C GLU A 171 -25.96 18.99 -24.84
N LEU A 172 -25.93 17.87 -25.57
CA LEU A 172 -25.44 17.79 -26.94
C LEU A 172 -26.58 17.99 -27.96
N LYS A 173 -26.36 18.84 -28.95
CA LYS A 173 -27.26 18.99 -30.08
C LYS A 173 -26.76 18.16 -31.27
N PRO A 174 -27.47 17.08 -31.62
CA PRO A 174 -27.02 16.22 -32.71
C PRO A 174 -27.13 16.89 -34.09
N THR A 175 -26.19 16.58 -34.96
CA THR A 175 -26.31 16.86 -36.39
C THR A 175 -26.89 15.63 -37.09
N MET A 176 -27.98 15.79 -37.81
CA MET A 176 -28.63 14.65 -38.46
C MET A 176 -27.93 14.27 -39.77
N ARG A 177 -27.66 12.96 -39.92
CA ARG A 177 -27.15 12.36 -41.19
C ARG A 177 -28.02 11.12 -41.54
N GLY A 178 -29.03 11.36 -42.38
CA GLY A 178 -30.03 10.33 -42.65
C GLY A 178 -30.85 9.99 -41.39
N SER A 179 -30.88 8.75 -41.00
CA SER A 179 -31.53 8.28 -39.77
C SER A 179 -30.66 8.37 -38.49
N ASP A 180 -29.44 8.85 -38.62
CA ASP A 180 -28.48 8.86 -37.52
C ASP A 180 -28.25 10.28 -36.99
N ALA A 181 -28.08 10.34 -35.68
CA ALA A 181 -27.53 11.49 -34.96
C ALA A 181 -26.01 11.40 -34.90
N VAL A 182 -25.34 12.48 -35.31
CA VAL A 182 -23.90 12.65 -35.15
C VAL A 182 -23.67 13.59 -33.99
N LEU A 183 -22.98 13.09 -32.96
CA LEU A 183 -22.66 13.81 -31.73
C LEU A 183 -21.24 14.32 -31.81
N SER A 184 -21.08 15.63 -31.59
CA SER A 184 -19.79 16.32 -31.63
C SER A 184 -19.47 16.90 -30.26
N PHE A 185 -18.29 16.59 -29.76
CA PHE A 185 -17.75 17.07 -28.48
C PHE A 185 -16.23 16.96 -28.47
N GLU A 186 -15.61 17.42 -27.43
CA GLU A 186 -14.15 17.39 -27.26
C GLU A 186 -13.77 16.25 -26.32
N ILE A 187 -12.62 15.59 -26.58
CA ILE A 187 -11.98 14.65 -25.67
C ILE A 187 -10.49 14.95 -25.63
N GLU A 188 -10.00 15.33 -24.46
CA GLU A 188 -8.58 15.63 -24.25
C GLU A 188 -7.68 14.45 -24.65
N GLY A 189 -6.43 14.72 -25.03
CA GLY A 189 -5.43 13.70 -25.33
C GLY A 189 -5.20 12.80 -24.10
N ARG A 190 -5.19 11.48 -24.32
CA ARG A 190 -5.18 10.48 -23.25
C ARG A 190 -6.30 10.69 -22.22
N GLY A 191 -7.40 11.27 -22.66
CA GLY A 191 -8.53 11.66 -21.81
C GLY A 191 -9.71 10.70 -21.88
N PHE A 192 -10.82 11.18 -21.36
CA PHE A 192 -12.05 10.43 -21.13
C PHE A 192 -13.25 11.22 -21.69
N GLY A 193 -14.28 10.52 -22.08
CA GLY A 193 -15.57 11.09 -22.46
C GLY A 193 -16.71 10.17 -22.01
N ALA A 194 -17.88 10.73 -21.81
CA ALA A 194 -19.07 9.94 -21.52
C ALA A 194 -20.30 10.61 -22.10
N VAL A 195 -21.11 9.84 -22.82
CA VAL A 195 -22.36 10.33 -23.41
C VAL A 195 -23.53 9.51 -22.89
N LEU A 196 -24.56 10.19 -22.46
CA LEU A 196 -25.86 9.61 -22.11
C LEU A 196 -26.90 9.96 -23.14
N ALA A 197 -27.62 8.96 -23.67
CA ALA A 197 -28.87 9.14 -24.39
C ALA A 197 -30.04 8.76 -23.48
N THR A 198 -31.09 9.58 -23.43
CA THR A 198 -32.31 9.31 -22.66
C THR A 198 -33.55 9.83 -23.37
N GLU A 199 -34.67 9.12 -23.25
CA GLU A 199 -35.95 9.53 -23.83
C GLU A 199 -36.66 10.61 -22.99
N GLU A 200 -36.36 10.66 -21.66
CA GLU A 200 -36.95 11.64 -20.75
C GLU A 200 -35.91 12.20 -19.77
N ASP A 201 -36.00 13.50 -19.51
CA ASP A 201 -35.14 14.23 -18.55
C ASP A 201 -35.36 13.75 -17.08
N SER A 202 -36.46 13.06 -16.80
CA SER A 202 -36.90 12.62 -15.48
C SER A 202 -36.43 11.21 -15.09
N SER A 203 -35.89 10.42 -16.00
CA SER A 203 -35.55 9.01 -15.75
C SER A 203 -34.33 8.83 -14.82
N ILE A 204 -33.53 9.87 -14.64
CA ILE A 204 -32.37 9.87 -13.73
C ILE A 204 -32.55 10.99 -12.71
N GLY A 205 -32.99 10.64 -11.51
CA GLY A 205 -33.39 11.59 -10.46
C GLY A 205 -32.34 12.59 -9.99
N ARG A 206 -31.09 12.47 -10.47
CA ARG A 206 -29.95 13.35 -10.15
C ARG A 206 -29.19 13.84 -11.38
N LEU A 207 -29.76 13.71 -12.58
CA LEU A 207 -29.05 14.08 -13.81
C LEU A 207 -28.62 15.56 -13.77
N LYS A 208 -29.48 16.47 -13.37
CA LYS A 208 -29.17 17.89 -13.25
C LYS A 208 -28.01 18.18 -12.29
N ASP A 209 -27.99 17.49 -11.15
CA ASP A 209 -26.93 17.67 -10.16
C ASP A 209 -25.58 17.21 -10.70
N ILE A 210 -25.56 16.07 -11.41
CA ILE A 210 -24.34 15.54 -12.02
C ILE A 210 -23.85 16.42 -13.13
N LEU A 211 -24.74 16.87 -14.04
CA LEU A 211 -24.38 17.79 -15.12
C LEU A 211 -23.81 19.09 -14.54
N SER A 212 -24.45 19.67 -13.54
CA SER A 212 -23.96 20.88 -12.88
C SER A 212 -22.59 20.68 -12.23
N TYR A 213 -22.43 19.57 -11.50
CA TYR A 213 -21.15 19.23 -10.86
C TYR A 213 -20.04 19.02 -11.89
N MET A 214 -20.29 18.24 -12.95
CA MET A 214 -19.31 17.95 -13.97
C MET A 214 -18.99 19.19 -14.83
N ALA A 215 -19.98 20.04 -15.11
CA ALA A 215 -19.76 21.32 -15.77
C ALA A 215 -18.83 22.25 -14.97
N GLN A 216 -18.97 22.27 -13.67
CA GLN A 216 -18.06 23.03 -12.80
C GLN A 216 -16.65 22.44 -12.80
N ARG A 217 -16.54 21.10 -12.73
CA ARG A 217 -15.24 20.41 -12.71
C ARG A 217 -14.49 20.56 -14.03
N SER A 218 -15.17 20.45 -15.16
CA SER A 218 -14.59 20.51 -16.51
C SER A 218 -14.14 21.91 -16.93
N GLN A 219 -14.52 22.98 -16.19
CA GLN A 219 -13.93 24.32 -16.38
C GLN A 219 -12.41 24.31 -16.25
N ARG A 220 -11.88 23.37 -15.50
CA ARG A 220 -10.47 23.09 -15.43
C ARG A 220 -10.16 21.83 -16.24
N PRO A 221 -9.47 21.92 -17.39
CA PRO A 221 -9.12 20.75 -18.20
C PRO A 221 -8.33 19.71 -17.42
N LEU A 222 -8.53 18.42 -17.71
CA LEU A 222 -7.78 17.34 -17.07
C LEU A 222 -6.28 17.47 -17.37
N SER A 223 -5.93 17.88 -18.57
CA SER A 223 -4.54 18.13 -19.01
C SER A 223 -3.82 19.24 -18.22
N SER A 224 -4.55 20.10 -17.51
CA SER A 224 -3.97 21.13 -16.64
C SER A 224 -3.47 20.60 -15.29
N PHE A 225 -3.81 19.38 -14.93
CA PHE A 225 -3.31 18.71 -13.74
C PHE A 225 -2.00 18.01 -14.05
N SER A 226 -1.02 18.12 -13.15
CA SER A 226 0.29 17.53 -13.35
C SER A 226 0.22 16.00 -13.42
N ARG A 227 0.92 15.42 -14.38
CA ARG A 227 1.18 13.97 -14.49
C ARG A 227 2.45 13.55 -13.74
N GLU A 228 3.18 14.51 -13.19
CA GLU A 228 4.36 14.22 -12.39
C GLU A 228 3.94 13.56 -11.07
N TRP A 229 4.34 12.32 -10.90
CA TRP A 229 4.21 11.65 -9.62
C TRP A 229 5.28 12.17 -8.64
N LYS A 230 4.87 12.49 -7.44
CA LYS A 230 5.78 12.90 -6.36
C LYS A 230 5.51 12.03 -5.14
N ALA A 231 6.59 11.54 -4.54
CA ALA A 231 6.48 10.89 -3.24
C ALA A 231 5.90 11.88 -2.21
N VAL A 232 5.02 11.40 -1.37
CA VAL A 232 4.51 12.19 -0.23
C VAL A 232 5.67 12.37 0.76
N PRO A 233 6.00 13.62 1.15
CA PRO A 233 7.05 13.86 2.14
C PRO A 233 6.72 13.14 3.45
N GLN A 234 7.72 12.47 4.01
CA GLN A 234 7.61 11.78 5.29
C GLN A 234 8.40 12.53 6.36
N SER A 235 7.90 12.51 7.57
CA SER A 235 8.57 13.07 8.74
C SER A 235 8.87 11.96 9.72
N MET A 236 10.14 11.80 10.07
CA MET A 236 10.55 10.88 11.14
C MET A 236 10.05 11.40 12.48
N VAL A 237 9.46 10.52 13.28
CA VAL A 237 9.05 10.85 14.65
C VAL A 237 10.29 10.94 15.53
N GLU A 238 10.44 12.05 16.22
CA GLU A 238 11.57 12.29 17.11
C GLU A 238 11.63 11.23 18.23
N ILE A 239 12.76 10.57 18.36
CA ILE A 239 13.12 9.73 19.50
C ILE A 239 13.97 10.60 20.45
N LYS A 240 13.41 10.96 21.59
CA LYS A 240 14.09 11.80 22.57
C LYS A 240 15.32 11.11 23.14
N ALA A 241 16.44 11.83 23.22
CA ALA A 241 17.64 11.36 23.90
C ALA A 241 17.36 10.98 25.37
N THR A 242 18.07 10.00 25.87
CA THR A 242 18.01 9.61 27.29
C THR A 242 18.96 10.48 28.13
N LYS A 243 18.84 10.41 29.43
CA LYS A 243 19.90 10.93 30.29
C LYS A 243 21.14 10.05 30.07
N PRO A 244 22.30 10.62 29.66
CA PRO A 244 23.50 9.86 29.37
C PRO A 244 23.97 9.07 30.61
N ALA A 245 24.31 7.80 30.42
CA ALA A 245 24.82 6.94 31.46
C ALA A 245 26.39 6.90 31.41
N PRO A 246 27.06 7.05 32.55
CA PRO A 246 28.54 7.00 32.59
C PRO A 246 29.08 5.57 32.57
N ILE A 247 28.27 4.59 32.90
CA ILE A 247 28.59 3.16 32.90
C ILE A 247 27.43 2.35 32.30
N ALA A 248 27.74 1.16 31.78
CA ALA A 248 26.73 0.28 31.19
C ALA A 248 25.66 -0.11 32.24
N PRO A 249 24.37 0.20 31.98
CA PRO A 249 23.31 -0.34 32.82
C PRO A 249 23.31 -1.88 32.77
N SER A 250 22.76 -2.51 33.81
CA SER A 250 22.69 -3.98 33.89
C SER A 250 21.97 -4.55 32.65
N GLY A 251 22.54 -5.61 32.06
CA GLY A 251 21.99 -6.30 30.88
C GLY A 251 22.25 -5.59 29.57
N MET A 252 22.97 -4.44 29.55
CA MET A 252 23.30 -3.71 28.36
C MET A 252 24.77 -3.87 27.94
N VAL A 253 25.02 -3.66 26.66
CA VAL A 253 26.35 -3.73 26.04
C VAL A 253 26.74 -2.33 25.57
N MET A 254 27.99 -1.94 25.79
CA MET A 254 28.56 -0.69 25.25
C MET A 254 28.82 -0.84 23.77
N ILE A 255 28.27 0.06 22.99
CA ILE A 255 28.60 0.26 21.58
C ILE A 255 29.48 1.50 21.53
N PRO A 256 30.79 1.38 21.21
CA PRO A 256 31.66 2.53 21.12
C PRO A 256 31.24 3.41 19.95
N GLY A 257 31.29 4.73 20.12
CA GLY A 257 31.08 5.67 19.03
C GLY A 257 32.06 5.42 17.91
N GLY A 258 31.64 5.66 16.68
CA GLY A 258 32.49 5.45 15.52
C GLY A 258 31.86 5.87 14.20
N ASP A 259 32.71 5.94 13.19
CA ASP A 259 32.30 6.23 11.81
C ASP A 259 31.95 4.94 11.08
N TYR A 260 30.85 4.94 10.38
CA TYR A 260 30.47 3.84 9.49
C TYR A 260 29.59 4.34 8.34
N THR A 261 29.39 3.50 7.36
CA THR A 261 28.44 3.80 6.28
C THR A 261 27.13 3.08 6.56
N PHE A 262 26.10 3.84 6.95
CA PHE A 262 24.74 3.35 6.96
C PHE A 262 24.31 3.04 5.51
N GLN A 263 24.02 1.80 5.24
CA GLN A 263 23.55 1.35 3.93
C GLN A 263 22.43 0.35 4.12
N VAL A 264 21.26 0.67 3.58
CA VAL A 264 20.06 -0.17 3.76
C VAL A 264 19.12 -0.02 2.58
N HIS A 265 18.33 -1.04 2.31
CA HIS A 265 17.23 -0.99 1.36
C HIS A 265 15.97 -1.62 1.93
N GLY A 266 14.82 -1.10 1.49
CA GLY A 266 13.52 -1.66 1.81
C GLY A 266 13.29 -2.99 1.10
N ILE A 267 12.84 -4.02 1.82
CA ILE A 267 12.42 -5.27 1.20
C ILE A 267 10.98 -5.14 0.68
N GLU A 268 10.79 -5.68 -0.51
CA GLU A 268 9.48 -5.74 -1.14
C GLU A 268 8.60 -6.79 -0.47
N ILE A 269 7.34 -6.43 -0.27
CA ILE A 269 6.35 -7.38 0.24
C ILE A 269 5.81 -8.23 -0.92
N GLU A 270 5.74 -7.67 -2.12
CA GLU A 270 5.18 -8.34 -3.29
C GLU A 270 5.90 -7.89 -4.56
N GLY A 271 6.56 -8.85 -5.20
CA GLY A 271 6.97 -8.90 -6.60
C GLY A 271 7.65 -7.70 -7.26
N GLY A 272 8.92 -7.46 -7.02
CA GLY A 272 9.78 -6.73 -7.96
C GLY A 272 9.51 -5.24 -8.15
N ASN A 273 8.79 -4.56 -7.24
CA ASN A 273 8.37 -3.19 -7.42
C ASN A 273 8.85 -2.27 -6.30
N ASP A 274 9.34 -1.11 -6.67
CA ASP A 274 9.87 -0.08 -5.75
C ASP A 274 8.82 0.57 -4.82
N PRO A 275 7.52 0.64 -5.16
CA PRO A 275 6.53 1.31 -4.33
C PRO A 275 6.26 0.62 -3.00
N GLY A 276 6.00 1.41 -1.98
CA GLY A 276 5.46 0.96 -0.72
C GLY A 276 6.47 0.65 0.36
N VAL A 277 7.76 0.50 0.02
CA VAL A 277 8.85 0.27 0.97
C VAL A 277 9.69 1.52 1.20
N ASP A 278 9.39 2.61 0.51
CA ASP A 278 10.14 3.85 0.57
C ASP A 278 9.97 4.53 1.93
N VAL A 279 11.09 4.92 2.54
CA VAL A 279 11.14 5.81 3.71
C VAL A 279 12.00 7.03 3.41
N GLN A 280 11.81 8.11 4.17
CA GLN A 280 12.57 9.35 4.01
C GLN A 280 13.26 9.71 5.31
N TYR A 281 14.58 9.60 5.35
CA TYR A 281 15.36 10.06 6.48
C TYR A 281 15.51 11.59 6.49
N PRO A 282 15.82 12.22 7.65
CA PRO A 282 15.93 13.69 7.75
C PRO A 282 16.95 14.34 6.82
N TRP A 283 17.91 13.59 6.32
CA TRP A 283 18.94 14.06 5.38
C TRP A 283 18.58 13.87 3.91
N GLU A 284 17.35 13.41 3.62
CA GLU A 284 16.88 13.12 2.27
C GLU A 284 15.79 14.10 1.86
N ASN A 285 15.72 14.39 0.57
CA ASN A 285 14.75 15.32 -0.01
C ASN A 285 13.46 14.63 -0.48
N SER A 286 13.43 13.28 -0.48
CA SER A 286 12.26 12.48 -0.87
C SER A 286 12.38 11.07 -0.30
N ALA A 287 11.23 10.41 -0.14
CA ALA A 287 11.19 9.00 0.20
C ALA A 287 11.83 8.16 -0.92
N ARG A 288 12.59 7.14 -0.53
CA ARG A 288 13.28 6.22 -1.45
C ARG A 288 13.46 4.85 -0.81
N ARG A 289 13.78 3.88 -1.63
CA ARG A 289 14.02 2.50 -1.20
C ARG A 289 15.45 2.26 -0.74
N TYR A 290 16.43 2.85 -1.46
CA TYR A 290 17.84 2.63 -1.23
C TYR A 290 18.46 3.84 -0.54
N HIS A 291 19.18 3.58 0.54
CA HIS A 291 19.79 4.60 1.38
C HIS A 291 21.27 4.31 1.56
N THR A 292 22.11 5.33 1.43
CA THR A 292 23.54 5.26 1.73
C THR A 292 23.95 6.58 2.36
N ARG A 293 24.56 6.50 3.56
CA ARG A 293 25.08 7.69 4.26
C ARG A 293 26.28 7.35 5.12
N PRO A 294 27.45 7.91 4.84
CA PRO A 294 28.53 7.97 5.82
C PRO A 294 28.10 8.80 7.03
N MET A 295 28.25 8.27 8.23
CA MET A 295 27.83 8.95 9.45
C MET A 295 28.69 8.54 10.65
N HIS A 296 28.77 9.46 11.62
CA HIS A 296 29.29 9.16 12.94
C HIS A 296 28.16 8.81 13.88
N VAL A 297 28.23 7.66 14.53
CA VAL A 297 27.28 7.26 15.57
C VAL A 297 27.93 7.51 16.91
N PRO A 298 27.32 8.34 17.78
CA PRO A 298 27.80 8.53 19.17
C PRO A 298 27.78 7.20 19.91
N GLY A 299 28.61 7.07 20.95
CA GLY A 299 28.56 5.89 21.81
C GLY A 299 27.24 5.75 22.55
N PHE A 300 26.76 4.53 22.70
CA PHE A 300 25.51 4.24 23.39
C PHE A 300 25.56 2.82 24.02
N TYR A 301 24.62 2.54 24.92
CA TYR A 301 24.40 1.21 25.45
C TYR A 301 23.14 0.61 24.81
N VAL A 302 23.19 -0.66 24.43
CA VAL A 302 22.06 -1.39 23.87
C VAL A 302 21.73 -2.62 24.76
N ASP A 303 20.48 -2.95 24.92
CA ASP A 303 20.08 -4.21 25.56
C ASP A 303 20.74 -5.39 24.84
N ARG A 304 21.44 -6.22 25.60
CA ARG A 304 22.16 -7.38 25.05
C ARG A 304 21.24 -8.34 24.33
N THR A 305 20.02 -8.50 24.83
CA THR A 305 18.97 -9.35 24.30
C THR A 305 17.71 -8.52 24.02
N LEU A 306 16.67 -9.16 23.50
CA LEU A 306 15.34 -8.58 23.40
C LEU A 306 14.72 -8.43 24.80
N VAL A 307 13.77 -7.48 24.95
CA VAL A 307 12.95 -7.36 26.15
C VAL A 307 12.10 -8.62 26.31
N THR A 308 12.16 -9.22 27.48
CA THR A 308 11.48 -10.49 27.78
C THR A 308 10.07 -10.29 28.36
N ASN A 309 9.27 -11.36 28.36
CA ASN A 309 7.97 -11.39 29.03
C ASN A 309 8.08 -11.05 30.52
N ALA A 310 9.09 -11.62 31.22
CA ALA A 310 9.31 -11.36 32.64
C ALA A 310 9.65 -9.87 32.90
N GLU A 311 10.43 -9.24 32.04
CA GLU A 311 10.76 -7.82 32.16
C GLU A 311 9.56 -6.94 31.90
N PHE A 312 8.77 -7.26 30.88
CA PHE A 312 7.55 -6.51 30.54
C PHE A 312 6.48 -6.68 31.65
N ALA A 313 6.37 -7.83 32.26
CA ALA A 313 5.48 -8.05 33.42
C ALA A 313 5.84 -7.15 34.61
N LYS A 314 7.14 -6.93 34.86
CA LYS A 314 7.60 -5.99 35.91
C LYS A 314 7.14 -4.56 35.61
N PHE A 315 7.24 -4.13 34.34
CA PHE A 315 6.72 -2.83 33.88
C PHE A 315 5.23 -2.69 34.18
N LEU A 316 4.42 -3.66 33.76
CA LEU A 316 2.98 -3.63 34.02
C LEU A 316 2.64 -3.57 35.49
N SER A 317 3.34 -4.38 36.32
CA SER A 317 3.11 -4.43 37.77
C SER A 317 3.51 -3.10 38.44
N ALA A 318 4.58 -2.46 37.98
CA ALA A 318 5.08 -1.21 38.55
C ALA A 318 4.27 0.04 38.15
N THR A 319 3.67 0.04 36.96
CA THR A 319 3.05 1.24 36.39
C THR A 319 1.54 1.12 36.27
N SER A 320 0.98 -0.08 36.35
CA SER A 320 -0.41 -0.37 35.98
C SER A 320 -0.73 0.10 34.55
N TYR A 321 0.26 0.07 33.67
CA TYR A 321 0.10 0.51 32.28
C TYR A 321 -1.05 -0.20 31.58
N ARG A 322 -1.86 0.58 30.88
CA ARG A 322 -2.90 0.11 29.97
C ARG A 322 -2.87 0.96 28.71
N PRO A 323 -2.81 0.36 27.51
CA PRO A 323 -2.90 1.09 26.27
C PRO A 323 -4.32 1.67 26.10
N LYS A 324 -4.45 2.75 25.31
CA LYS A 324 -5.77 3.32 24.96
C LYS A 324 -6.62 2.37 24.12
N ASP A 325 -5.97 1.64 23.20
CA ASP A 325 -6.55 0.54 22.43
C ASP A 325 -5.89 -0.74 22.92
N ASP A 326 -6.63 -1.57 23.62
CA ASP A 326 -6.16 -2.82 24.20
C ASP A 326 -6.38 -4.05 23.29
N HIS A 327 -6.97 -3.86 22.09
CA HIS A 327 -7.16 -4.95 21.15
C HIS A 327 -5.82 -5.58 20.76
N ASN A 328 -5.73 -6.89 20.87
CA ASN A 328 -4.51 -7.68 20.68
C ASN A 328 -3.35 -7.35 21.65
N PHE A 329 -3.52 -6.50 22.64
CA PHE A 329 -2.46 -6.24 23.62
C PHE A 329 -2.17 -7.50 24.44
N LEU A 330 -0.92 -7.98 24.34
CA LEU A 330 -0.46 -9.22 24.96
C LEU A 330 -1.42 -10.40 24.71
N ARG A 331 -1.84 -10.57 23.46
CA ARG A 331 -2.88 -11.52 23.03
C ARG A 331 -2.62 -12.96 23.46
N ASP A 332 -1.37 -13.34 23.63
CA ASP A 332 -0.92 -14.66 24.07
C ASP A 332 -0.88 -14.82 25.61
N TRP A 333 -1.10 -13.71 26.36
CA TRP A 333 -1.18 -13.74 27.79
C TRP A 333 -2.61 -14.07 28.27
N LYS A 334 -2.74 -14.76 29.43
CA LYS A 334 -4.03 -15.02 30.05
C LYS A 334 -4.10 -14.36 31.42
N ASP A 335 -5.17 -13.63 31.68
CA ASP A 335 -5.42 -12.94 32.95
C ASP A 335 -4.24 -12.09 33.43
N GLY A 336 -3.53 -11.44 32.48
CA GLY A 336 -2.36 -10.61 32.75
C GLY A 336 -1.06 -11.41 33.02
N HIS A 337 -1.06 -12.69 32.70
CA HIS A 337 0.11 -13.58 32.89
C HIS A 337 0.55 -14.19 31.57
N TYR A 338 1.86 -14.15 31.29
CA TYR A 338 2.44 -14.84 30.14
C TYR A 338 2.38 -16.37 30.33
N PRO A 339 2.45 -17.17 29.24
CA PRO A 339 2.43 -18.62 29.31
C PRO A 339 3.56 -19.17 30.19
N GLN A 340 3.28 -20.22 30.97
CA GLN A 340 4.28 -20.85 31.82
C GLN A 340 5.51 -21.29 31.01
N GLY A 341 6.71 -20.98 31.52
CA GLY A 341 7.99 -21.30 30.86
C GLY A 341 8.33 -20.39 29.68
N SER A 342 7.65 -19.22 29.55
CA SER A 342 7.99 -18.20 28.57
C SER A 342 8.59 -16.93 29.18
N ASP A 343 9.10 -17.01 30.37
CA ASP A 343 9.73 -15.91 31.12
C ASP A 343 10.81 -15.22 30.29
N ASP A 344 11.72 -16.01 29.72
CA ASP A 344 12.88 -15.58 28.94
C ASP A 344 12.61 -15.50 27.44
N LYS A 345 11.37 -15.54 27.00
CA LYS A 345 11.02 -15.32 25.61
C LYS A 345 10.78 -13.83 25.34
N PRO A 346 11.07 -13.35 24.12
CA PRO A 346 10.74 -11.98 23.75
C PRO A 346 9.26 -11.67 23.99
N VAL A 347 8.97 -10.52 24.56
CA VAL A 347 7.59 -10.02 24.59
C VAL A 347 7.15 -9.65 23.18
N THR A 348 5.96 -10.09 22.79
CA THR A 348 5.30 -9.81 21.53
C THR A 348 3.87 -9.34 21.76
N TRP A 349 3.13 -9.08 20.68
CA TRP A 349 1.80 -8.47 20.76
C TRP A 349 1.82 -7.12 21.48
N VAL A 350 2.88 -6.34 21.24
CA VAL A 350 3.08 -4.97 21.70
C VAL A 350 3.25 -4.04 20.49
N SER A 351 2.57 -2.91 20.53
CA SER A 351 2.74 -1.86 19.51
C SER A 351 4.04 -1.07 19.76
N ILE A 352 4.43 -0.24 18.81
CA ILE A 352 5.56 0.68 19.00
C ILE A 352 5.31 1.65 20.18
N GLU A 353 4.05 2.01 20.44
CA GLU A 353 3.65 2.87 21.57
C GLU A 353 3.83 2.14 22.90
N ASP A 354 3.46 0.85 22.98
CA ASP A 354 3.67 0.02 24.16
C ASP A 354 5.18 -0.15 24.45
N ALA A 355 5.98 -0.37 23.40
CA ALA A 355 7.43 -0.49 23.51
C ALA A 355 8.08 0.82 24.00
N ARG A 356 7.62 1.98 23.51
CA ARG A 356 8.05 3.31 23.96
C ARG A 356 7.68 3.57 25.43
N ALA A 357 6.48 3.15 25.86
CA ALA A 357 6.06 3.28 27.24
C ALA A 357 6.95 2.47 28.20
N TYR A 358 7.28 1.23 27.82
CA TYR A 358 8.26 0.42 28.57
C TYR A 358 9.64 1.08 28.61
N ALA A 359 10.15 1.51 27.46
CA ALA A 359 11.45 2.16 27.36
C ALA A 359 11.54 3.42 28.25
N ALA A 360 10.53 4.27 28.20
CA ALA A 360 10.46 5.48 29.03
C ALA A 360 10.44 5.15 30.54
N TRP A 361 9.70 4.11 30.95
CA TRP A 361 9.68 3.67 32.35
C TRP A 361 11.06 3.22 32.85
N THR A 362 11.83 2.54 31.99
CA THR A 362 13.19 2.09 32.34
C THR A 362 14.25 3.19 32.19
N GLY A 363 13.89 4.40 31.78
CA GLY A 363 14.82 5.47 31.45
C GLY A 363 15.61 5.25 30.16
N LYS A 364 15.11 4.40 29.30
CA LYS A 364 15.67 4.03 28.00
C LYS A 364 14.84 4.61 26.85
N ARG A 365 15.23 4.36 25.61
CA ARG A 365 14.50 4.65 24.38
C ARG A 365 14.61 3.49 23.39
N LEU A 366 13.79 3.50 22.35
CA LEU A 366 14.01 2.63 21.20
C LEU A 366 15.24 3.08 20.42
N PRO A 367 15.96 2.15 19.76
CA PRO A 367 17.08 2.50 18.92
C PRO A 367 16.62 3.20 17.65
N HIS A 368 17.41 4.12 17.13
CA HIS A 368 17.36 4.48 15.72
C HIS A 368 17.79 3.28 14.87
N GLU A 369 17.29 3.23 13.66
CA GLU A 369 17.62 2.14 12.74
C GLU A 369 19.12 2.02 12.47
N TRP A 370 19.82 3.14 12.32
CA TRP A 370 21.27 3.16 12.11
C TRP A 370 22.06 2.76 13.37
N GLU A 371 21.55 3.00 14.57
CA GLU A 371 22.15 2.52 15.82
C GLU A 371 21.99 0.99 15.91
N TRP A 372 20.79 0.49 15.59
CA TRP A 372 20.54 -0.95 15.54
C TRP A 372 21.49 -1.64 14.55
N GLN A 373 21.63 -1.06 13.33
CA GLN A 373 22.50 -1.63 12.30
C GLN A 373 23.97 -1.58 12.75
N TYR A 374 24.44 -0.45 13.27
CA TYR A 374 25.81 -0.32 13.73
C TYR A 374 26.14 -1.28 14.88
N ALA A 375 25.24 -1.48 15.86
CA ALA A 375 25.38 -2.47 16.91
C ALA A 375 25.46 -3.91 16.40
N ALA A 376 24.77 -4.19 15.29
CA ALA A 376 24.76 -5.51 14.66
C ALA A 376 25.96 -5.76 13.74
N GLN A 377 26.39 -4.73 12.99
CA GLN A 377 27.32 -4.83 11.87
C GLN A 377 28.76 -4.36 12.23
N SER A 378 28.91 -3.44 13.19
CA SER A 378 30.14 -2.69 13.35
C SER A 378 30.46 -1.84 12.09
N ALA A 379 31.69 -1.42 11.89
CA ALA A 379 32.12 -0.60 10.74
C ALA A 379 32.58 -1.42 9.53
N ASP A 380 32.56 -2.75 9.61
CA ASP A 380 33.13 -3.61 8.55
C ASP A 380 32.15 -4.01 7.44
N GLY A 381 30.88 -3.58 7.53
CA GLY A 381 29.91 -3.80 6.46
C GLY A 381 29.42 -5.24 6.29
N ARG A 382 29.58 -6.09 7.31
CA ARG A 382 29.13 -7.49 7.25
C ARG A 382 27.63 -7.65 7.01
N ILE A 383 27.27 -8.76 6.35
CA ILE A 383 25.89 -9.03 5.95
C ILE A 383 25.01 -9.51 7.12
N TYR A 384 25.59 -10.28 8.03
CA TYR A 384 24.93 -10.82 9.24
C TYR A 384 25.73 -10.44 10.49
N PRO A 385 25.13 -10.48 11.68
CA PRO A 385 25.88 -10.17 12.91
C PRO A 385 27.17 -10.99 13.11
N TRP A 386 27.17 -12.22 12.62
CA TRP A 386 28.29 -13.16 12.74
C TRP A 386 29.27 -13.17 11.55
N GLY A 387 29.03 -12.41 10.47
CA GLY A 387 29.89 -12.35 9.28
C GLY A 387 29.12 -12.29 7.97
N ASN A 388 29.74 -12.73 6.87
CA ASN A 388 29.14 -12.63 5.53
C ASN A 388 28.45 -13.90 5.06
N ASP A 389 28.78 -15.04 5.64
CA ASP A 389 28.21 -16.32 5.25
C ASP A 389 27.01 -16.69 6.11
N TRP A 390 26.02 -17.28 5.47
CA TRP A 390 24.82 -17.78 6.18
C TRP A 390 25.17 -18.89 7.19
N ASN A 391 24.67 -18.76 8.40
CA ASN A 391 24.82 -19.75 9.47
C ASN A 391 23.47 -20.09 10.09
N SER A 392 22.90 -21.23 9.73
CA SER A 392 21.61 -21.70 10.25
C SER A 392 21.61 -22.01 11.76
N LYS A 393 22.77 -22.06 12.43
CA LYS A 393 22.89 -22.26 13.89
C LYS A 393 22.90 -20.94 14.67
N ALA A 394 22.90 -19.80 13.96
CA ALA A 394 23.02 -18.48 14.54
C ALA A 394 21.66 -17.84 14.90
N MET A 395 20.57 -18.47 14.52
CA MET A 395 19.20 -18.00 14.74
C MET A 395 18.22 -19.17 14.83
N PRO A 396 16.99 -18.97 15.35
CA PRO A 396 15.95 -19.99 15.30
C PRO A 396 15.68 -20.45 13.86
N PRO A 397 15.38 -21.74 13.63
CA PRO A 397 15.00 -22.22 12.32
C PRO A 397 13.70 -21.56 11.85
N PRO A 398 13.57 -21.22 10.54
CA PRO A 398 12.35 -20.67 9.99
C PRO A 398 11.14 -21.60 10.22
N ASP A 399 10.03 -21.05 10.70
CA ASP A 399 8.77 -21.74 10.91
C ASP A 399 7.84 -21.55 9.70
N HIS A 400 7.58 -22.64 9.01
CA HIS A 400 6.72 -22.69 7.82
C HIS A 400 5.30 -23.20 8.13
N GLY A 401 4.92 -23.30 9.39
CA GLY A 401 3.59 -23.73 9.83
C GLY A 401 2.48 -22.75 9.48
N ARG A 402 1.25 -23.10 9.84
CA ARG A 402 0.08 -22.21 9.71
C ARG A 402 -0.14 -21.33 10.95
N THR A 403 0.48 -21.67 12.05
CA THR A 403 0.44 -20.96 13.32
C THR A 403 1.86 -20.69 13.77
N ILE A 404 2.09 -19.58 14.43
CA ILE A 404 3.40 -19.20 14.94
C ILE A 404 3.81 -20.22 16.03
N SER A 405 4.94 -20.89 15.81
CA SER A 405 5.57 -21.75 16.83
C SER A 405 6.07 -20.93 18.01
N PRO A 406 6.24 -21.54 19.20
CA PRO A 406 6.79 -20.84 20.35
C PRO A 406 8.15 -20.23 20.03
N LEU A 407 8.33 -18.93 20.38
CA LEU A 407 9.58 -18.22 20.20
C LEU A 407 10.71 -18.86 20.99
N ALA A 408 11.94 -18.69 20.56
CA ALA A 408 13.11 -19.11 21.30
C ALA A 408 13.34 -18.19 22.53
N ASN A 409 13.96 -18.74 23.58
CA ASN A 409 14.43 -17.93 24.70
C ASN A 409 15.53 -16.97 24.21
N VAL A 410 15.60 -15.79 24.81
CA VAL A 410 16.65 -14.83 24.48
C VAL A 410 18.02 -15.44 24.80
N GLY A 411 19.01 -15.18 23.95
CA GLY A 411 20.36 -15.72 24.10
C GLY A 411 20.53 -17.20 23.76
N ALA A 412 19.50 -17.86 23.23
CA ALA A 412 19.57 -19.30 22.90
C ALA A 412 20.51 -19.59 21.71
N PHE A 413 20.87 -18.58 20.92
CA PHE A 413 21.70 -18.71 19.71
C PHE A 413 22.99 -17.88 19.81
N PRO A 414 23.98 -18.26 20.64
CA PRO A 414 25.19 -17.50 20.87
C PRO A 414 26.06 -17.38 19.61
N ALA A 415 25.91 -18.26 18.61
CA ALA A 415 26.57 -18.15 17.31
C ALA A 415 26.08 -16.93 16.49
N GLY A 416 24.96 -16.33 16.88
CA GLY A 416 24.39 -15.12 16.27
C GLY A 416 24.86 -13.80 16.90
N THR A 417 25.88 -13.86 17.75
CA THR A 417 26.41 -12.68 18.47
C THR A 417 27.07 -11.68 17.50
N SER A 418 26.79 -10.39 17.68
CA SER A 418 27.47 -9.32 16.94
C SER A 418 28.89 -9.10 17.43
N PRO A 419 29.74 -8.32 16.71
CA PRO A 419 31.10 -7.98 17.14
C PRO A 419 31.16 -7.34 18.52
N PHE A 420 30.13 -6.61 18.91
CA PHE A 420 30.04 -5.95 20.20
C PHE A 420 29.43 -6.81 21.31
N GLY A 421 29.01 -8.05 21.00
CA GLY A 421 28.43 -8.97 21.99
C GLY A 421 26.91 -8.87 22.16
N VAL A 422 26.21 -8.25 21.21
CA VAL A 422 24.74 -8.16 21.18
C VAL A 422 24.18 -9.46 20.61
N LEU A 423 23.14 -10.00 21.22
CA LEU A 423 22.47 -11.26 20.86
C LEU A 423 21.08 -10.99 20.26
N ASP A 424 20.48 -12.01 19.65
CA ASP A 424 19.09 -12.02 19.15
C ASP A 424 18.78 -10.84 18.22
N LEU A 425 19.73 -10.46 17.39
CA LEU A 425 19.54 -9.36 16.43
C LEU A 425 18.67 -9.77 15.27
N ILE A 426 18.72 -11.03 14.82
CA ILE A 426 17.90 -11.53 13.72
C ILE A 426 17.23 -12.87 14.01
N GLY A 427 16.08 -13.11 13.40
CA GLY A 427 15.45 -14.43 13.22
C GLY A 427 14.48 -14.89 14.29
N ASN A 428 14.43 -14.29 15.48
CA ASN A 428 13.45 -14.66 16.50
C ASN A 428 12.17 -13.83 16.34
N VAL A 429 12.30 -12.52 16.49
CA VAL A 429 11.26 -11.53 16.21
C VAL A 429 11.84 -10.32 15.48
N SER A 430 11.03 -9.69 14.63
CA SER A 430 11.35 -8.37 14.12
C SER A 430 11.32 -7.34 15.25
N GLN A 431 12.07 -6.26 15.12
CA GLN A 431 12.29 -5.31 16.21
C GLN A 431 11.88 -3.91 15.81
N TRP A 432 11.07 -3.25 16.64
CA TRP A 432 10.69 -1.86 16.47
C TRP A 432 11.91 -0.92 16.50
N THR A 433 11.98 0.00 15.53
CA THR A 433 12.97 1.09 15.50
C THR A 433 12.29 2.42 15.23
N ASP A 434 12.57 3.08 14.12
CA ASP A 434 12.07 4.40 13.78
C ASP A 434 10.63 4.39 13.24
N GLU A 435 9.92 5.48 13.48
CA GLU A 435 8.57 5.74 12.98
C GLU A 435 8.58 6.95 12.04
N PHE A 436 7.84 6.84 10.93
CA PHE A 436 7.64 7.88 9.95
C PHE A 436 6.17 8.25 9.81
N ARG A 437 5.88 9.51 9.52
CA ARG A 437 4.54 10.03 9.25
C ARG A 437 4.53 10.82 7.95
N ASP A 438 3.46 10.66 7.20
CA ASP A 438 3.08 11.51 6.08
C ASP A 438 1.64 12.02 6.28
N GLU A 439 1.06 12.68 5.28
CA GLU A 439 -0.31 13.22 5.36
C GLU A 439 -1.39 12.14 5.45
N HIS A 440 -1.09 10.90 5.07
CA HIS A 440 -2.06 9.83 4.92
C HIS A 440 -1.79 8.63 5.81
N THR A 441 -0.51 8.37 6.13
CA THR A 441 -0.10 7.13 6.80
C THR A 441 0.92 7.37 7.90
N ARG A 442 1.05 6.36 8.75
CA ARG A 442 2.17 6.18 9.66
C ARG A 442 2.84 4.86 9.31
N ALA A 443 4.15 4.80 9.38
CA ALA A 443 4.90 3.57 9.19
C ALA A 443 6.05 3.50 10.19
N ALA A 444 6.38 2.30 10.66
CA ALA A 444 7.60 2.03 11.41
C ALA A 444 8.59 1.26 10.53
N VAL A 445 9.86 1.38 10.85
CA VAL A 445 10.88 0.48 10.35
C VAL A 445 11.07 -0.65 11.35
N VAL A 446 10.99 -1.89 10.88
CA VAL A 446 11.31 -3.08 11.68
C VAL A 446 12.53 -3.77 11.11
N ARG A 447 13.39 -4.28 12.02
CA ARG A 447 14.69 -4.88 11.71
C ARG A 447 14.77 -6.32 12.21
N GLY A 448 15.65 -7.09 11.59
CA GLY A 448 16.08 -8.39 12.08
C GLY A 448 15.23 -9.59 11.68
N GLY A 449 14.06 -9.36 11.11
CA GLY A 449 13.15 -10.44 10.69
C GLY A 449 12.70 -11.37 11.83
N ALA A 450 11.66 -12.14 11.59
CA ALA A 450 11.10 -13.11 12.51
C ALA A 450 11.31 -14.55 12.02
N GLN A 451 11.14 -15.53 12.90
CA GLN A 451 11.20 -16.95 12.48
C GLN A 451 10.00 -17.36 11.59
N TYR A 452 8.86 -16.68 11.69
CA TYR A 452 7.63 -17.09 11.03
C TYR A 452 7.61 -16.79 9.53
N GLN A 453 7.60 -17.84 8.72
CA GLN A 453 7.56 -17.80 7.24
C GLN A 453 6.53 -18.80 6.71
N PRO A 454 5.23 -18.50 6.75
CA PRO A 454 4.19 -19.44 6.38
C PRO A 454 4.27 -19.84 4.91
N ARG A 455 4.17 -21.13 4.60
CA ARG A 455 4.16 -21.63 3.23
C ARG A 455 2.95 -21.09 2.46
N GLY A 456 3.17 -20.74 1.19
CA GLY A 456 2.14 -20.23 0.28
C GLY A 456 1.79 -18.75 0.46
N SER A 457 2.37 -18.08 1.46
CA SER A 457 2.16 -16.64 1.71
C SER A 457 3.46 -15.94 2.12
N ILE A 458 4.58 -16.50 1.71
CA ILE A 458 5.92 -16.04 2.13
C ILE A 458 6.17 -14.57 1.75
N TRP A 459 5.58 -14.08 0.65
CA TRP A 459 5.70 -12.70 0.20
C TRP A 459 4.97 -11.70 1.12
N TYR A 460 3.98 -12.13 1.90
CA TYR A 460 3.33 -11.28 2.90
C TYR A 460 4.07 -11.24 4.23
N PHE A 461 5.07 -12.10 4.41
CA PHE A 461 5.91 -12.19 5.59
C PHE A 461 7.39 -12.13 5.19
N PRO A 462 7.82 -11.06 4.52
CA PRO A 462 9.22 -10.92 4.13
C PRO A 462 10.11 -10.88 5.37
N GLN A 463 11.33 -11.37 5.24
CA GLN A 463 12.27 -11.46 6.35
C GLN A 463 13.55 -10.68 6.05
N SER A 464 13.80 -9.62 6.80
CA SER A 464 15.03 -8.82 6.72
C SER A 464 16.12 -9.41 7.59
N TYR A 465 16.62 -10.59 7.22
CA TYR A 465 17.72 -11.21 7.97
C TYR A 465 19.07 -10.58 7.70
N ARG A 466 19.21 -9.92 6.54
CA ARG A 466 20.44 -9.18 6.20
C ARG A 466 20.45 -7.84 6.91
N LEU A 467 21.65 -7.41 7.32
CA LEU A 467 21.84 -6.12 8.01
C LEU A 467 21.70 -4.90 7.08
N ASP A 468 21.74 -5.12 5.77
CA ASP A 468 21.48 -4.10 4.76
C ASP A 468 20.04 -4.08 4.25
N GLU A 469 19.13 -4.71 4.98
CA GLU A 469 17.69 -4.78 4.65
C GLU A 469 16.83 -4.29 5.81
N HIS A 470 15.73 -3.61 5.49
CA HIS A 470 14.69 -3.29 6.46
C HIS A 470 13.28 -3.53 5.90
N GLN A 471 12.32 -3.64 6.81
CA GLN A 471 10.90 -3.68 6.46
C GLN A 471 10.22 -2.39 6.89
N LYS A 472 9.48 -1.77 5.97
CA LYS A 472 8.49 -0.75 6.31
C LYS A 472 7.22 -1.43 6.78
N TYR A 473 6.80 -1.14 8.00
CA TYR A 473 5.59 -1.69 8.61
C TYR A 473 4.54 -0.60 8.76
N LEU A 474 3.42 -0.75 8.04
CA LEU A 474 2.34 0.24 8.08
C LEU A 474 1.64 0.21 9.44
N LEU A 475 1.57 1.37 10.10
CA LEU A 475 0.86 1.55 11.35
C LEU A 475 -0.57 2.02 11.07
N MET A 476 -1.54 1.16 11.31
CA MET A 476 -2.96 1.44 11.11
C MET A 476 -3.65 1.89 12.40
N SER A 477 -3.43 1.13 13.46
CA SER A 477 -3.87 1.43 14.83
C SER A 477 -3.11 0.52 15.78
N PRO A 478 -2.89 0.93 17.05
CA PRO A 478 -2.12 0.10 17.99
C PRO A 478 -2.62 -1.34 18.09
N GLY A 479 -3.93 -1.56 18.07
CA GLY A 479 -4.51 -2.90 18.12
C GLY A 479 -4.25 -3.77 16.90
N ARG A 480 -4.09 -3.18 15.72
CA ARG A 480 -3.78 -3.90 14.47
C ARG A 480 -2.28 -4.06 14.25
N ASP A 481 -1.49 -3.14 14.79
CA ASP A 481 -0.04 -3.12 14.63
C ASP A 481 0.65 -4.18 15.51
N ARG A 482 -0.02 -4.69 16.54
CA ARG A 482 0.47 -5.74 17.41
C ARG A 482 0.52 -7.09 16.69
N SER A 483 1.68 -7.72 16.75
CA SER A 483 1.92 -9.01 16.10
C SER A 483 2.71 -9.95 17.03
N GLY A 484 2.45 -11.25 16.93
CA GLY A 484 3.26 -12.29 17.59
C GLY A 484 4.66 -12.48 16.99
N THR A 485 5.02 -11.70 15.98
CA THR A 485 6.32 -11.74 15.28
C THR A 485 7.15 -10.50 15.49
N ILE A 486 6.69 -9.52 16.27
CA ILE A 486 7.39 -8.26 16.51
C ILE A 486 7.58 -8.05 18.00
N GLY A 487 8.82 -7.78 18.39
CA GLY A 487 9.24 -7.39 19.72
C GLY A 487 10.12 -6.15 19.67
N PHE A 488 10.97 -5.94 20.67
CA PHE A 488 11.85 -4.77 20.72
C PHE A 488 13.03 -4.94 21.66
N ARG A 489 14.00 -4.06 21.55
CA ARG A 489 15.08 -3.81 22.51
C ARG A 489 15.24 -2.32 22.73
N CYS A 490 15.92 -1.92 23.78
CA CYS A 490 16.11 -0.53 24.14
C CYS A 490 17.58 -0.12 24.11
N VAL A 491 17.81 1.19 24.08
CA VAL A 491 19.12 1.82 24.15
C VAL A 491 19.14 2.94 25.19
N VAL A 492 20.34 3.28 25.66
CA VAL A 492 20.64 4.43 26.52
C VAL A 492 21.85 5.14 25.95
N ASP A 493 21.80 6.48 25.89
CA ASP A 493 22.92 7.27 25.40
C ASP A 493 24.11 7.14 26.38
N ALA A 494 25.32 6.99 25.89
CA ALA A 494 26.54 7.00 26.68
C ALA A 494 26.99 8.42 26.98
N GLN A 495 27.75 8.61 28.09
CA GLN A 495 28.30 9.89 28.46
C GLN A 495 29.54 10.23 27.62
#